data_193f6d1690c0e0ebdd9892ea321ec3b0
#
_entry.id   193f6d1690c0e0ebdd9892ea321ec3b0
#
_cell.length_a   1.000
_cell.length_b   1.000
_cell.length_c   1.000
_cell.angle_alpha   90.00
_cell.angle_beta   90.00
_cell.angle_gamma   90.00
#
_symmetry.space_group_name_H-M   'P 1'
#
loop_
_entity.id
_entity.type
_entity.pdbx_description
1 polymer ?
#
loop_
_entity_poly.entity_id
_entity_poly.type
_entity_poly.pdbx_seq_one_letter_code
_entity_poly.pdbx_strand_id
1 'polypeptide(L)'
;MSQTACPSPALRRDIWATPSGGAAMTVSKPEHLTVVNVGYRSTNYWVVSAGTSRLLVDLGYPGTMGGMRASLKRMGVPLNEIRYGLATHYHIDHAGLAEELKLAGVPLLVLETQVAAIPLMKQWTKPQDHYVDITLDGNVTISFDDSRSVLERIGIAGEIVATPGHSDDSVSLLLDDGSVFTGDLTPLPGYDEAGIVLASWRLLREKGAARVYPAHGPVRPTYAGSEP
;
A
#
# COMPACT_ATOMS: atom_id res chain seq x y z
N MET A 1 5.55 4.26 -55.33
CA MET A 1 4.87 3.72 -54.15
C MET A 1 5.94 3.61 -53.06
N SER A 2 6.07 4.61 -52.23
CA SER A 2 7.10 4.74 -51.18
C SER A 2 6.45 4.40 -49.84
N GLN A 3 6.93 3.33 -49.20
CA GLN A 3 6.52 2.94 -47.83
C GLN A 3 7.35 3.74 -46.84
N THR A 4 6.73 4.66 -46.15
CA THR A 4 7.29 5.35 -45.01
C THR A 4 7.21 4.44 -43.78
N ALA A 5 8.37 4.01 -43.29
CA ALA A 5 8.52 3.28 -42.04
C ALA A 5 8.17 4.17 -40.83
N CYS A 6 7.33 3.63 -39.95
CA CYS A 6 7.01 4.25 -38.67
C CYS A 6 8.18 4.04 -37.70
N PRO A 7 8.68 5.05 -36.99
CA PRO A 7 9.73 4.84 -36.00
C PRO A 7 9.16 4.22 -34.73
N SER A 8 9.86 3.18 -34.23
CA SER A 8 9.62 2.55 -32.92
C SER A 8 9.72 3.58 -31.78
N PRO A 9 8.89 3.46 -30.73
CA PRO A 9 9.05 4.30 -29.55
C PRO A 9 10.34 3.93 -28.80
N ALA A 10 11.24 4.90 -28.71
CA ALA A 10 12.46 4.78 -27.91
C ALA A 10 12.10 4.54 -26.45
N LEU A 11 12.65 3.46 -25.88
CA LEU A 11 12.72 3.21 -24.44
C LEU A 11 13.15 4.49 -23.71
N ARG A 12 12.28 5.02 -22.88
CA ARG A 12 12.62 6.10 -21.95
C ARG A 12 13.60 5.51 -20.93
N ARG A 13 14.85 5.89 -21.08
CA ARG A 13 15.94 5.59 -20.15
C ARG A 13 15.66 6.32 -18.83
N ASP A 14 15.76 5.54 -17.76
CA ASP A 14 16.17 5.90 -16.40
C ASP A 14 15.85 7.32 -15.90
N ILE A 15 14.73 7.46 -15.25
CA ILE A 15 14.43 8.63 -14.39
C ILE A 15 15.28 8.60 -13.08
N TRP A 16 16.21 7.65 -12.96
CA TRP A 16 17.10 7.48 -11.82
C TRP A 16 18.56 7.73 -12.20
N ALA A 17 18.84 8.88 -12.83
CA ALA A 17 20.21 9.32 -12.97
C ALA A 17 20.80 9.57 -11.57
N THR A 18 21.63 8.65 -11.09
CA THR A 18 22.48 8.87 -9.93
C THR A 18 23.42 10.03 -10.23
N PRO A 19 23.52 11.05 -9.34
CA PRO A 19 24.61 12.03 -9.44
C PRO A 19 25.93 11.29 -9.24
N SER A 20 26.78 11.30 -10.26
CA SER A 20 28.14 10.80 -10.17
C SER A 20 28.93 11.69 -9.21
N GLY A 21 29.36 11.13 -8.09
CA GLY A 21 30.33 11.76 -7.19
C GLY A 21 29.74 12.19 -5.85
N GLY A 22 29.66 11.27 -4.91
CA GLY A 22 29.37 11.52 -3.51
C GLY A 22 29.55 10.23 -2.72
N ALA A 23 30.26 10.28 -1.62
CA ALA A 23 30.45 9.17 -0.71
C ALA A 23 29.13 8.42 -0.49
N ALA A 24 29.16 7.09 -0.54
CA ALA A 24 28.04 6.25 -0.18
C ALA A 24 27.57 6.69 1.23
N MET A 25 26.47 7.44 1.28
CA MET A 25 25.77 7.64 2.53
C MET A 25 25.26 6.27 2.95
N THR A 26 25.94 5.65 3.90
CA THR A 26 25.36 4.55 4.66
C THR A 26 24.13 5.13 5.35
N VAL A 27 22.96 4.90 4.75
CA VAL A 27 21.70 5.14 5.43
C VAL A 27 21.71 4.17 6.60
N SER A 28 22.03 4.69 7.80
CA SER A 28 21.90 3.92 9.03
C SER A 28 20.44 3.45 9.07
N LYS A 29 20.24 2.12 9.17
CA LYS A 29 18.91 1.54 9.37
C LYS A 29 18.24 2.32 10.50
N PRO A 30 17.09 2.97 10.30
CA PRO A 30 16.44 3.70 11.37
C PRO A 30 16.16 2.72 12.50
N GLU A 31 16.61 3.05 13.71
CA GLU A 31 16.51 2.15 14.87
C GLU A 31 15.05 1.81 15.22
N HIS A 32 14.10 2.66 14.82
CA HIS A 32 12.67 2.41 15.04
C HIS A 32 11.81 2.98 13.92
N LEU A 33 10.90 2.14 13.39
CA LEU A 33 9.81 2.60 12.54
C LEU A 33 8.72 3.24 13.43
N THR A 34 8.14 4.33 12.96
CA THR A 34 6.99 4.96 13.61
C THR A 34 5.73 4.69 12.79
N VAL A 35 4.67 4.24 13.45
CA VAL A 35 3.36 4.00 12.84
C VAL A 35 2.35 4.97 13.43
N VAL A 36 1.65 5.72 12.57
CA VAL A 36 0.58 6.62 12.99
C VAL A 36 -0.69 6.37 12.19
N ASN A 37 -1.84 6.50 12.84
CA ASN A 37 -3.14 6.43 12.19
C ASN A 37 -3.55 7.83 11.73
N VAL A 38 -3.76 7.99 10.42
CA VAL A 38 -4.30 9.21 9.81
C VAL A 38 -5.73 9.00 9.32
N GLY A 39 -6.39 7.95 9.81
CA GLY A 39 -7.75 7.57 9.47
C GLY A 39 -8.79 8.64 9.83
N TYR A 40 -9.88 8.57 9.12
CA TYR A 40 -11.10 9.35 9.34
C TYR A 40 -12.30 8.53 8.88
N ARG A 41 -13.48 8.88 9.35
CA ARG A 41 -14.68 8.04 9.24
C ARG A 41 -14.45 6.69 9.95
N SER A 42 -14.74 5.56 9.32
CA SER A 42 -14.61 4.22 9.89
C SER A 42 -13.35 3.47 9.46
N THR A 43 -12.52 4.05 8.58
CA THR A 43 -11.35 3.37 8.01
C THR A 43 -10.06 3.96 8.58
N ASN A 44 -9.17 3.10 9.04
CA ASN A 44 -7.81 3.47 9.43
C ASN A 44 -6.95 3.58 8.18
N TYR A 45 -6.17 4.64 8.09
CA TYR A 45 -5.10 4.80 7.11
C TYR A 45 -3.80 4.92 7.88
N TRP A 46 -2.84 4.06 7.55
CA TRP A 46 -1.63 3.95 8.34
C TRP A 46 -0.45 4.61 7.64
N VAL A 47 0.32 5.41 8.36
CA VAL A 47 1.60 5.93 7.86
C VAL A 47 2.71 5.24 8.61
N VAL A 48 3.53 4.49 7.87
CA VAL A 48 4.77 3.88 8.36
C VAL A 48 5.92 4.81 7.99
N SER A 49 6.69 5.25 8.98
CA SER A 49 7.76 6.24 8.80
C SER A 49 9.11 5.68 9.19
N ALA A 50 10.07 5.84 8.29
CA ALA A 50 11.51 5.67 8.50
C ALA A 50 12.17 7.07 8.40
N GLY A 51 12.19 7.81 9.50
CA GLY A 51 12.58 9.22 9.49
C GLY A 51 11.61 10.07 8.65
N THR A 52 12.14 10.77 7.63
CA THR A 52 11.35 11.56 6.68
C THR A 52 10.88 10.78 5.44
N SER A 53 11.14 9.48 5.38
CA SER A 53 10.68 8.61 4.31
C SER A 53 9.47 7.82 4.80
N ARG A 54 8.35 7.87 4.08
CA ARG A 54 7.07 7.38 4.59
C ARG A 54 6.33 6.55 3.54
N LEU A 55 5.59 5.56 4.01
CA LEU A 55 4.63 4.77 3.24
C LEU A 55 3.23 5.01 3.80
N LEU A 56 2.28 5.37 2.96
CA LEU A 56 0.86 5.43 3.31
C LEU A 56 0.20 4.10 2.94
N VAL A 57 -0.37 3.41 3.91
CA VAL A 57 -1.13 2.16 3.72
C VAL A 57 -2.61 2.47 3.83
N ASP A 58 -3.34 2.13 2.80
CA ASP A 58 -4.69 2.54 2.45
C ASP A 58 -4.84 4.06 2.22
N LEU A 59 -5.60 4.39 1.19
CA LEU A 59 -5.46 5.66 0.48
C LEU A 59 -6.70 6.56 0.59
N GLY A 60 -7.68 6.14 1.37
CA GLY A 60 -8.84 6.98 1.64
C GLY A 60 -10.05 6.75 0.73
N TYR A 61 -11.15 7.40 1.11
CA TYR A 61 -12.44 7.35 0.42
C TYR A 61 -12.51 8.45 -0.66
N PRO A 62 -13.13 8.21 -1.83
CA PRO A 62 -13.18 9.19 -2.92
C PRO A 62 -13.75 10.55 -2.47
N GLY A 63 -13.28 11.63 -3.08
CA GLY A 63 -13.77 13.00 -2.81
C GLY A 63 -13.42 13.52 -1.41
N THR A 64 -12.54 12.84 -0.68
CA THR A 64 -12.19 13.22 0.71
C THR A 64 -10.74 13.69 0.87
N MET A 65 -10.09 14.13 -0.20
CA MET A 65 -8.69 14.58 -0.18
C MET A 65 -8.43 15.69 0.86
N GLY A 66 -9.41 16.57 1.07
CA GLY A 66 -9.34 17.60 2.12
C GLY A 66 -9.24 16.99 3.53
N GLY A 67 -10.02 15.93 3.79
CA GLY A 67 -9.97 15.17 5.05
C GLY A 67 -8.63 14.46 5.24
N MET A 68 -8.11 13.81 4.19
CA MET A 68 -6.80 13.16 4.22
C MET A 68 -5.70 14.17 4.55
N ARG A 69 -5.64 15.31 3.85
CA ARG A 69 -4.66 16.38 4.11
C ARG A 69 -4.75 16.93 5.54
N ALA A 70 -5.97 17.14 6.04
CA ALA A 70 -6.19 17.63 7.41
C ALA A 70 -5.70 16.60 8.45
N SER A 71 -5.95 15.31 8.20
CA SER A 71 -5.51 14.21 9.07
C SER A 71 -4.00 14.06 9.08
N LEU A 72 -3.36 14.05 7.92
CA LEU A 72 -1.91 14.05 7.78
C LEU A 72 -1.27 15.24 8.52
N LYS A 73 -1.79 16.45 8.31
CA LYS A 73 -1.31 17.66 8.99
C LYS A 73 -1.43 17.55 10.51
N ARG A 74 -2.56 17.06 11.03
CA ARG A 74 -2.80 16.86 12.47
C ARG A 74 -1.77 15.91 13.08
N MET A 75 -1.35 14.89 12.33
CA MET A 75 -0.36 13.91 12.78
C MET A 75 1.09 14.29 12.45
N GLY A 76 1.32 15.51 11.93
CA GLY A 76 2.67 15.99 11.61
C GLY A 76 3.31 15.24 10.42
N VAL A 77 2.51 14.75 9.49
CA VAL A 77 2.97 14.01 8.30
C VAL A 77 2.89 14.93 7.08
N PRO A 78 4.01 15.45 6.57
CA PRO A 78 4.04 16.18 5.31
C PRO A 78 3.75 15.26 4.13
N LEU A 79 2.84 15.67 3.23
CA LEU A 79 2.46 14.86 2.07
C LEU A 79 3.65 14.55 1.15
N ASN A 80 4.58 15.48 0.99
CA ASN A 80 5.79 15.33 0.16
C ASN A 80 6.86 14.40 0.76
N GLU A 81 6.68 13.93 1.98
CA GLU A 81 7.51 12.89 2.60
C GLU A 81 6.95 11.48 2.36
N ILE A 82 5.72 11.36 1.85
CA ILE A 82 5.14 10.07 1.49
C ILE A 82 5.75 9.63 0.15
N ARG A 83 6.55 8.57 0.20
CA ARG A 83 7.26 8.02 -0.95
C ARG A 83 6.37 7.17 -1.84
N TYR A 84 5.44 6.44 -1.20
CA TYR A 84 4.45 5.61 -1.89
C TYR A 84 3.14 5.57 -1.13
N GLY A 85 2.04 5.42 -1.88
CA GLY A 85 0.75 4.97 -1.37
C GLY A 85 0.53 3.51 -1.77
N LEU A 86 0.22 2.65 -0.82
CA LEU A 86 -0.11 1.23 -1.01
C LEU A 86 -1.57 1.01 -0.60
N ALA A 87 -2.42 0.57 -1.53
CA ALA A 87 -3.73 0.05 -1.17
C ALA A 87 -3.59 -1.44 -0.81
N THR A 88 -4.18 -1.84 0.33
CA THR A 88 -4.23 -3.27 0.69
C THR A 88 -5.09 -4.05 -0.28
N HIS A 89 -6.13 -3.41 -0.83
CA HIS A 89 -6.97 -3.91 -1.91
C HIS A 89 -7.75 -2.75 -2.55
N TYR A 90 -8.36 -3.01 -3.71
CA TYR A 90 -9.00 -1.96 -4.51
C TYR A 90 -10.51 -1.86 -4.24
N HIS A 91 -10.89 -1.62 -2.96
CA HIS A 91 -12.22 -1.16 -2.58
C HIS A 91 -12.25 0.35 -2.34
N ILE A 92 -13.47 0.91 -2.33
CA ILE A 92 -13.70 2.35 -2.39
C ILE A 92 -13.12 3.13 -1.21
N ASP A 93 -13.08 2.55 -0.03
CA ASP A 93 -12.57 3.18 1.19
C ASP A 93 -11.06 2.91 1.44
N HIS A 94 -10.44 2.04 0.63
CA HIS A 94 -9.00 1.73 0.69
C HIS A 94 -8.21 2.40 -0.43
N ALA A 95 -8.76 2.46 -1.64
CA ALA A 95 -8.07 3.01 -2.81
C ALA A 95 -8.79 4.21 -3.44
N GLY A 96 -9.81 4.75 -2.78
CA GLY A 96 -10.68 5.78 -3.36
C GLY A 96 -10.01 7.10 -3.71
N LEU A 97 -8.95 7.50 -3.00
CA LEU A 97 -8.15 8.70 -3.31
C LEU A 97 -6.86 8.39 -4.09
N ALA A 98 -6.66 7.16 -4.55
CA ALA A 98 -5.39 6.74 -5.15
C ALA A 98 -4.94 7.67 -6.29
N GLU A 99 -5.82 7.99 -7.26
CA GLU A 99 -5.46 8.91 -8.35
C GLU A 99 -5.23 10.33 -7.85
N GLU A 100 -6.06 10.83 -6.93
CA GLU A 100 -5.91 12.19 -6.37
C GLU A 100 -4.58 12.33 -5.61
N LEU A 101 -4.16 11.29 -4.88
CA LEU A 101 -2.86 11.24 -4.20
C LEU A 101 -1.71 11.19 -5.21
N LYS A 102 -1.84 10.39 -6.27
CA LYS A 102 -0.85 10.33 -7.37
C LYS A 102 -0.69 11.69 -8.04
N LEU A 103 -1.78 12.36 -8.38
CA LEU A 103 -1.77 13.72 -8.93
C LEU A 103 -1.18 14.75 -7.96
N ALA A 104 -1.28 14.51 -6.65
CA ALA A 104 -0.67 15.33 -5.62
C ALA A 104 0.81 14.99 -5.33
N GLY A 105 1.41 14.08 -6.10
CA GLY A 105 2.83 13.73 -6.04
C GLY A 105 3.16 12.52 -5.17
N VAL A 106 2.18 11.71 -4.79
CA VAL A 106 2.37 10.43 -4.06
C VAL A 106 2.23 9.27 -5.06
N PRO A 107 3.33 8.68 -5.55
CA PRO A 107 3.27 7.54 -6.47
C PRO A 107 2.56 6.35 -5.82
N LEU A 108 1.81 5.57 -6.60
CA LEU A 108 1.18 4.35 -6.13
C LEU A 108 2.15 3.17 -6.27
N LEU A 109 2.28 2.41 -5.20
CA LEU A 109 2.93 1.10 -5.19
C LEU A 109 1.86 0.03 -5.42
N VAL A 110 1.93 -0.68 -6.53
CA VAL A 110 0.89 -1.61 -6.97
C VAL A 110 1.52 -2.99 -7.17
N LEU A 111 0.94 -4.03 -6.60
CA LEU A 111 1.35 -5.41 -6.88
C LEU A 111 0.77 -5.84 -8.24
N GLU A 112 1.54 -6.61 -9.01
CA GLU A 112 1.10 -7.11 -10.32
C GLU A 112 -0.27 -7.79 -10.25
N THR A 113 -0.56 -8.51 -9.17
CA THR A 113 -1.84 -9.19 -8.94
C THR A 113 -3.01 -8.22 -8.73
N GLN A 114 -2.74 -6.98 -8.32
CA GLN A 114 -3.75 -5.95 -8.07
C GLN A 114 -4.15 -5.17 -9.32
N VAL A 115 -3.33 -5.21 -10.38
CA VAL A 115 -3.54 -4.41 -11.60
C VAL A 115 -4.92 -4.66 -12.21
N ALA A 116 -5.38 -5.91 -12.22
CA ALA A 116 -6.69 -6.26 -12.77
C ALA A 116 -7.88 -5.75 -11.93
N ALA A 117 -7.68 -5.50 -10.62
CA ALA A 117 -8.72 -5.00 -9.73
C ALA A 117 -8.95 -3.48 -9.88
N ILE A 118 -7.94 -2.72 -10.29
CA ILE A 118 -8.00 -1.26 -10.42
C ILE A 118 -9.21 -0.78 -11.24
N PRO A 119 -9.43 -1.23 -12.49
CA PRO A 119 -10.56 -0.76 -13.29
C PRO A 119 -11.91 -1.22 -12.74
N LEU A 120 -11.94 -2.27 -11.91
CA LEU A 120 -13.18 -2.79 -11.34
C LEU A 120 -13.74 -1.90 -10.23
N MET A 121 -12.92 -1.06 -9.60
CA MET A 121 -13.37 -0.12 -8.56
C MET A 121 -14.53 0.77 -9.02
N LYS A 122 -14.54 1.17 -10.28
CA LYS A 122 -15.55 2.07 -10.83
C LYS A 122 -16.98 1.54 -10.66
N GLN A 123 -17.17 0.22 -10.70
CA GLN A 123 -18.50 -0.40 -10.54
C GLN A 123 -19.10 -0.18 -9.15
N TRP A 124 -18.27 0.12 -8.15
CA TRP A 124 -18.67 0.35 -6.75
C TRP A 124 -18.87 1.83 -6.43
N THR A 125 -18.60 2.72 -7.38
CA THR A 125 -18.68 4.18 -7.19
C THR A 125 -19.98 4.75 -7.75
N LYS A 126 -20.43 5.84 -7.16
CA LYS A 126 -21.59 6.63 -7.62
C LYS A 126 -21.13 8.03 -7.97
N PRO A 127 -21.85 8.79 -8.82
CA PRO A 127 -21.46 10.14 -9.21
C PRO A 127 -21.18 11.09 -8.02
N GLN A 128 -21.92 10.93 -6.91
CA GLN A 128 -21.74 11.73 -5.70
C GLN A 128 -20.48 11.38 -4.90
N ASP A 129 -19.83 10.29 -5.19
CA ASP A 129 -18.57 9.89 -4.50
C ASP A 129 -17.37 10.70 -5.02
N HIS A 130 -17.52 11.37 -6.17
CA HIS A 130 -16.46 12.16 -6.80
C HIS A 130 -15.19 11.34 -7.06
N TYR A 131 -15.37 10.06 -7.39
CA TYR A 131 -14.26 9.16 -7.68
C TYR A 131 -13.52 9.58 -8.95
N VAL A 132 -12.20 9.61 -8.88
CA VAL A 132 -11.31 9.83 -10.03
C VAL A 132 -10.74 8.50 -10.45
N ASP A 133 -10.98 8.11 -11.71
CA ASP A 133 -10.51 6.83 -12.26
C ASP A 133 -8.97 6.71 -12.12
N ILE A 134 -8.49 5.61 -11.55
CA ILE A 134 -7.07 5.36 -11.38
C ILE A 134 -6.47 4.97 -12.73
N THR A 135 -5.51 5.76 -13.20
CA THR A 135 -4.75 5.45 -14.41
C THR A 135 -3.60 4.48 -14.07
N LEU A 136 -3.28 3.57 -14.99
CA LEU A 136 -2.17 2.63 -14.78
C LEU A 136 -0.82 3.31 -14.98
N ASP A 137 -0.77 4.36 -15.80
CA ASP A 137 0.46 5.09 -16.07
C ASP A 137 0.98 5.80 -14.82
N GLY A 138 2.30 5.76 -14.62
CA GLY A 138 2.96 6.42 -13.51
C GLY A 138 2.88 5.67 -12.16
N ASN A 139 2.25 4.50 -12.12
CA ASN A 139 2.32 3.61 -10.95
C ASN A 139 3.66 2.87 -10.91
N VAL A 140 4.11 2.54 -9.72
CA VAL A 140 5.25 1.65 -9.50
C VAL A 140 4.70 0.24 -9.30
N THR A 141 4.64 -0.52 -10.39
CA THR A 141 4.15 -1.91 -10.36
C THR A 141 5.30 -2.85 -10.05
N ILE A 142 5.12 -3.74 -9.09
CA ILE A 142 6.12 -4.68 -8.60
C ILE A 142 5.55 -6.09 -8.40
N SER A 143 6.44 -7.08 -8.43
CA SER A 143 6.14 -8.43 -7.94
C SER A 143 6.22 -8.50 -6.41
N PHE A 144 5.72 -9.59 -5.81
CA PHE A 144 5.91 -9.83 -4.37
C PHE A 144 7.40 -9.99 -4.02
N ASP A 145 8.17 -10.63 -4.86
CA ASP A 145 9.61 -10.87 -4.64
C ASP A 145 10.41 -9.55 -4.60
N ASP A 146 9.98 -8.54 -5.34
CA ASP A 146 10.62 -7.21 -5.37
C ASP A 146 10.23 -6.34 -4.18
N SER A 147 9.15 -6.67 -3.46
CA SER A 147 8.54 -5.81 -2.45
C SER A 147 9.53 -5.42 -1.35
N ARG A 148 10.31 -6.38 -0.84
CA ARG A 148 11.33 -6.12 0.18
C ARG A 148 12.37 -5.11 -0.29
N SER A 149 12.91 -5.29 -1.49
CA SER A 149 13.93 -4.40 -2.04
C SER A 149 13.40 -2.97 -2.28
N VAL A 150 12.14 -2.83 -2.65
CA VAL A 150 11.49 -1.52 -2.83
C VAL A 150 11.26 -0.83 -1.49
N LEU A 151 10.80 -1.54 -0.48
CA LEU A 151 10.61 -1.01 0.88
C LEU A 151 11.93 -0.61 1.53
N GLU A 152 12.98 -1.40 1.36
CA GLU A 152 14.33 -1.08 1.86
C GLU A 152 14.89 0.23 1.28
N ARG A 153 14.62 0.55 0.01
CA ARG A 153 15.03 1.85 -0.61
C ARG A 153 14.43 3.06 0.09
N ILE A 154 13.30 2.89 0.75
CA ILE A 154 12.65 3.94 1.55
C ILE A 154 12.87 3.76 3.06
N GLY A 155 13.80 2.86 3.45
CA GLY A 155 14.20 2.63 4.84
C GLY A 155 13.23 1.76 5.64
N ILE A 156 12.26 1.12 5.01
CA ILE A 156 11.27 0.26 5.68
C ILE A 156 11.72 -1.20 5.53
N ALA A 157 12.01 -1.85 6.66
CA ALA A 157 12.35 -3.26 6.73
C ALA A 157 11.06 -4.09 6.81
N GLY A 158 10.73 -4.80 5.72
CA GLY A 158 9.50 -5.57 5.61
C GLY A 158 9.27 -6.09 4.20
N GLU A 159 8.14 -6.70 3.99
CA GLU A 159 7.70 -7.24 2.70
C GLU A 159 6.19 -7.09 2.52
N ILE A 160 5.71 -7.17 1.28
CA ILE A 160 4.29 -7.24 0.98
C ILE A 160 3.97 -8.68 0.61
N VAL A 161 2.90 -9.24 1.16
CA VAL A 161 2.49 -10.63 0.92
C VAL A 161 1.04 -10.71 0.47
N ALA A 162 0.72 -11.68 -0.39
CA ALA A 162 -0.66 -11.94 -0.77
C ALA A 162 -1.43 -12.49 0.42
N THR A 163 -2.57 -11.88 0.72
CA THR A 163 -3.46 -12.31 1.80
C THR A 163 -4.92 -12.27 1.34
N PRO A 164 -5.26 -13.07 0.30
CA PRO A 164 -6.62 -13.13 -0.20
C PRO A 164 -7.59 -13.65 0.88
N GLY A 165 -8.89 -13.34 0.68
CA GLY A 165 -9.96 -13.78 1.59
C GLY A 165 -11.07 -12.76 1.74
N HIS A 166 -10.75 -11.46 1.83
CA HIS A 166 -11.74 -10.39 1.69
C HIS A 166 -11.97 -10.07 0.20
N SER A 167 -10.87 -10.00 -0.56
CA SER A 167 -10.87 -9.92 -2.03
C SER A 167 -9.67 -10.67 -2.60
N ASP A 168 -9.71 -11.00 -3.89
CA ASP A 168 -8.64 -11.75 -4.56
C ASP A 168 -7.35 -10.94 -4.70
N ASP A 169 -7.47 -9.61 -4.75
CA ASP A 169 -6.36 -8.65 -4.85
C ASP A 169 -5.79 -8.22 -3.50
N SER A 170 -6.29 -8.78 -2.37
CA SER A 170 -5.88 -8.39 -1.02
C SER A 170 -4.42 -8.74 -0.75
N VAL A 171 -3.70 -7.76 -0.21
CA VAL A 171 -2.32 -7.89 0.24
C VAL A 171 -2.15 -7.34 1.66
N SER A 172 -1.11 -7.81 2.36
CA SER A 172 -0.70 -7.26 3.65
C SER A 172 0.74 -6.77 3.59
N LEU A 173 1.01 -5.63 4.24
CA LEU A 173 2.36 -5.18 4.52
C LEU A 173 2.80 -5.80 5.85
N LEU A 174 3.86 -6.60 5.83
CA LEU A 174 4.47 -7.20 7.02
C LEU A 174 5.84 -6.59 7.27
N LEU A 175 6.03 -5.98 8.44
CA LEU A 175 7.30 -5.44 8.87
C LEU A 175 8.13 -6.47 9.63
N ASP A 176 9.45 -6.32 9.63
CA ASP A 176 10.38 -7.25 10.30
C ASP A 176 10.23 -7.24 11.84
N ASP A 177 9.56 -6.22 12.42
CA ASP A 177 9.23 -6.18 13.85
C ASP A 177 7.95 -6.95 14.21
N GLY A 178 7.32 -7.61 13.24
CA GLY A 178 6.07 -8.35 13.39
C GLY A 178 4.80 -7.51 13.28
N SER A 179 4.90 -6.22 12.99
CA SER A 179 3.73 -5.38 12.68
C SER A 179 3.19 -5.74 11.30
N VAL A 180 1.88 -6.01 11.20
CA VAL A 180 1.23 -6.35 9.93
C VAL A 180 -0.01 -5.49 9.67
N PHE A 181 -0.10 -4.92 8.47
CA PHE A 181 -1.21 -4.09 7.99
C PHE A 181 -2.03 -4.95 7.03
N THR A 182 -3.22 -5.35 7.47
CA THR A 182 -3.98 -6.45 6.83
C THR A 182 -5.16 -5.97 6.01
N GLY A 183 -5.41 -4.64 5.92
CA GLY A 183 -6.65 -4.15 5.34
C GLY A 183 -7.85 -4.80 6.01
N ASP A 184 -8.72 -5.40 5.21
CA ASP A 184 -9.97 -6.02 5.62
C ASP A 184 -9.90 -7.54 5.76
N LEU A 185 -8.68 -8.11 5.86
CA LEU A 185 -8.55 -9.55 6.10
C LEU A 185 -9.37 -9.94 7.34
N THR A 186 -10.37 -10.79 7.12
CA THR A 186 -11.35 -11.18 8.13
C THR A 186 -10.68 -11.74 9.38
N PRO A 187 -10.99 -11.22 10.58
CA PRO A 187 -10.46 -11.76 11.83
C PRO A 187 -10.88 -13.22 12.06
N LEU A 188 -9.97 -14.03 12.62
CA LEU A 188 -10.34 -15.36 13.12
C LEU A 188 -10.91 -15.27 14.54
N PRO A 189 -11.88 -16.14 14.92
CA PRO A 189 -12.57 -17.10 14.09
C PRO A 189 -13.77 -16.46 13.37
N GLY A 190 -13.69 -16.32 12.06
CA GLY A 190 -14.83 -16.03 11.19
C GLY A 190 -15.33 -17.33 10.60
N TYR A 191 -16.63 -17.53 10.58
CA TYR A 191 -17.24 -18.75 10.09
C TYR A 191 -17.22 -18.79 8.56
N ASP A 192 -17.09 -19.94 7.96
CA ASP A 192 -17.33 -20.34 6.56
C ASP A 192 -16.41 -19.84 5.43
N GLU A 193 -15.62 -18.82 5.60
CA GLU A 193 -14.55 -18.47 4.63
C GLU A 193 -13.24 -19.23 4.93
N ALA A 194 -13.36 -20.35 5.62
CA ALA A 194 -12.31 -20.99 6.41
C ALA A 194 -11.04 -21.37 5.63
N GLY A 195 -11.12 -21.66 4.34
CA GLY A 195 -9.96 -22.14 3.60
C GLY A 195 -8.91 -21.04 3.33
N ILE A 196 -9.29 -20.02 2.57
CA ILE A 196 -8.37 -19.00 2.04
C ILE A 196 -7.96 -17.97 3.12
N VAL A 197 -8.92 -17.52 3.94
CA VAL A 197 -8.65 -16.61 5.07
C VAL A 197 -7.71 -17.27 6.08
N LEU A 198 -7.96 -18.55 6.41
CA LEU A 198 -7.11 -19.30 7.32
C LEU A 198 -5.69 -19.48 6.74
N ALA A 199 -5.57 -19.76 5.44
CA ALA A 199 -4.28 -19.86 4.76
C ALA A 199 -3.50 -18.53 4.83
N SER A 200 -4.18 -17.39 4.60
CA SER A 200 -3.59 -16.06 4.71
C SER A 200 -3.08 -15.78 6.15
N TRP A 201 -3.87 -16.12 7.18
CA TRP A 201 -3.44 -15.97 8.57
C TRP A 201 -2.30 -16.92 8.95
N ARG A 202 -2.29 -18.16 8.44
CA ARG A 202 -1.16 -19.09 8.64
C ARG A 202 0.11 -18.53 8.05
N LEU A 203 0.07 -18.06 6.79
CA LEU A 203 1.20 -17.42 6.13
C LEU A 203 1.75 -16.24 6.94
N LEU A 204 0.89 -15.34 7.40
CA LEU A 204 1.31 -14.18 8.21
C LEU A 204 1.97 -14.62 9.52
N ARG A 205 1.45 -15.63 10.21
CA ARG A 205 2.05 -16.18 11.44
C ARG A 205 3.40 -16.84 11.19
N GLU A 206 3.51 -17.66 10.15
CA GLU A 206 4.76 -18.33 9.75
C GLU A 206 5.86 -17.31 9.44
N LYS A 207 5.46 -16.15 8.88
CA LYS A 207 6.35 -15.03 8.60
C LYS A 207 6.61 -14.12 9.82
N GLY A 208 6.06 -14.42 10.99
CA GLY A 208 6.37 -13.71 12.23
C GLY A 208 5.44 -12.55 12.58
N ALA A 209 4.26 -12.44 11.94
CA ALA A 209 3.28 -11.41 12.31
C ALA A 209 2.87 -11.55 13.78
N ALA A 210 2.97 -10.46 14.55
CA ALA A 210 2.68 -10.41 15.98
C ALA A 210 1.62 -9.37 16.36
N ARG A 211 1.54 -8.26 15.61
CA ARG A 211 0.64 -7.15 15.87
C ARG A 211 -0.08 -6.72 14.60
N VAL A 212 -1.40 -6.74 14.63
CA VAL A 212 -2.27 -6.42 13.50
C VAL A 212 -2.71 -4.97 13.54
N TYR A 213 -2.51 -4.27 12.45
CA TYR A 213 -3.01 -2.94 12.14
C TYR A 213 -4.10 -3.08 11.06
N PRO A 214 -5.35 -3.28 11.44
CA PRO A 214 -6.44 -3.50 10.48
C PRO A 214 -6.91 -2.17 9.89
N ALA A 215 -7.59 -2.22 8.75
CA ALA A 215 -8.26 -1.04 8.21
C ALA A 215 -9.50 -0.66 9.02
N HIS A 216 -10.14 -1.62 9.68
CA HIS A 216 -11.28 -1.36 10.57
C HIS A 216 -11.04 -1.89 11.99
N GLY A 217 -11.34 -1.03 12.98
CA GLY A 217 -11.22 -1.38 14.39
C GLY A 217 -9.83 -1.11 15.00
N PRO A 218 -9.59 -1.59 16.21
CA PRO A 218 -8.36 -1.30 16.95
C PRO A 218 -7.18 -2.18 16.53
N VAL A 219 -5.98 -1.68 16.79
CA VAL A 219 -4.76 -2.51 16.76
C VAL A 219 -4.90 -3.63 17.78
N ARG A 220 -4.49 -4.83 17.39
CA ARG A 220 -4.60 -6.03 18.23
C ARG A 220 -3.42 -6.98 18.02
N PRO A 221 -3.12 -7.88 18.96
CA PRO A 221 -2.18 -8.95 18.69
C PRO A 221 -2.73 -9.88 17.59
N THR A 222 -1.84 -10.58 16.89
CA THR A 222 -2.25 -11.73 16.07
C THR A 222 -2.84 -12.79 17.00
N TYR A 223 -3.87 -13.50 16.51
CA TYR A 223 -4.47 -14.55 17.32
C TYR A 223 -3.43 -15.62 17.64
N ALA A 224 -3.07 -15.73 18.92
CA ALA A 224 -2.38 -16.87 19.48
C ALA A 224 -3.42 -17.99 19.67
N GLY A 225 -3.98 -18.49 18.56
CA GLY A 225 -4.93 -19.59 18.61
C GLY A 225 -4.17 -20.89 18.39
N SER A 226 -4.26 -21.82 19.36
CA SER A 226 -4.21 -23.25 19.08
C SER A 226 -5.11 -23.52 17.87
N GLU A 227 -4.62 -24.32 16.93
CA GLU A 227 -5.43 -24.88 15.85
C GLU A 227 -6.74 -25.43 16.43
N PRO A 228 -7.88 -25.28 15.70
CA PRO A 228 -9.09 -25.94 16.10
C PRO A 228 -8.92 -27.46 16.12
#